data_bdc9dd27ebbf13fb44d1e6ac97f0f01b
#
_entry.id   bdc9dd27ebbf13fb44d1e6ac97f0f01b
#
_cell.length_a   1.000
_cell.length_b   1.000
_cell.length_c   1.000
_cell.angle_alpha   90.00
_cell.angle_beta   90.00
_cell.angle_gamma   90.00
#
_symmetry.space_group_name_H-M   'P 1'
#
loop_
_entity.id
_entity.type
_entity.pdbx_description
1 polymer ?
#
loop_
_entity_poly.entity_id
_entity_poly.type
_entity_poly.pdbx_seq_one_letter_code
_entity_poly.pdbx_strand_id
1 'polypeptide(L)'
;MTIYIVDLEAVDTRYTKEWKKYLPLQLKRHTNSKVEVISGGNTPQATTPGAFLNFGGTNVYKAKQMQQIGEMFCNGKIKDGDYFLYTDAWNPTVLQLRYMAELLGIKIKIGGLWHAGSYDPQDFLGRLIGDKPWVRNTERSMFETYDNNFFASDFHINMFVDTFKEFGNYVGLTTDKTKVRRVGWPMEYLEGSMSAYK
;
A
#
# COMPACT_ATOMS: atom_id res chain seq x y z
N MET A 1 2.06 18.05 -10.55
CA MET A 1 2.08 16.72 -9.93
C MET A 1 0.89 16.57 -9.02
N THR A 2 0.14 15.52 -9.16
CA THR A 2 -0.92 15.11 -8.24
C THR A 2 -0.47 13.87 -7.47
N ILE A 3 -0.74 13.82 -6.17
CA ILE A 3 -0.58 12.61 -5.35
C ILE A 3 -1.96 11.96 -5.24
N TYR A 4 -2.11 10.77 -5.79
CA TYR A 4 -3.30 9.95 -5.67
C TYR A 4 -3.08 8.92 -4.57
N ILE A 5 -3.85 9.02 -3.50
CA ILE A 5 -3.83 8.04 -2.41
C ILE A 5 -4.79 6.92 -2.75
N VAL A 6 -4.27 5.73 -3.05
CA VAL A 6 -5.06 4.50 -3.15
C VAL A 6 -5.22 3.98 -1.74
N ASP A 7 -6.34 4.33 -1.12
CA ASP A 7 -6.57 4.07 0.30
C ASP A 7 -6.92 2.59 0.58
N LEU A 8 -6.86 2.22 1.84
CA LEU A 8 -7.35 0.93 2.30
C LEU A 8 -8.71 1.11 2.99
N GLU A 9 -9.48 0.04 3.08
CA GLU A 9 -10.77 0.08 3.74
C GLU A 9 -10.63 0.41 5.22
N ALA A 10 -11.51 1.28 5.70
CA ALA A 10 -11.57 1.63 7.10
C ALA A 10 -12.23 0.50 7.91
N VAL A 11 -11.55 0.03 8.94
CA VAL A 11 -12.10 -0.87 9.96
C VAL A 11 -12.13 -0.13 11.29
N ASP A 12 -13.31 -0.04 11.91
CA ASP A 12 -13.54 0.82 13.08
C ASP A 12 -12.62 0.52 14.28
N THR A 13 -12.21 -0.72 14.41
CA THR A 13 -11.34 -1.18 15.52
C THR A 13 -9.85 -1.12 15.18
N ARG A 14 -9.45 -0.51 14.04
CA ARG A 14 -8.08 -0.53 13.56
C ARG A 14 -7.57 0.87 13.20
N TYR A 15 -6.25 1.01 13.24
CA TYR A 15 -5.51 2.19 12.80
C TYR A 15 -5.81 2.61 11.34
N THR A 16 -6.34 1.71 10.52
CA THR A 16 -6.68 1.98 9.11
C THR A 16 -7.72 3.08 8.97
N LYS A 17 -8.66 3.20 9.91
CA LYS A 17 -9.63 4.29 9.95
C LYS A 17 -8.96 5.64 10.17
N GLU A 18 -7.97 5.68 11.04
CA GLU A 18 -7.18 6.86 11.36
C GLU A 18 -6.35 7.31 10.16
N TRP A 19 -5.69 6.38 9.48
CA TRP A 19 -4.94 6.66 8.26
C TRP A 19 -5.80 7.24 7.15
N LYS A 20 -6.96 6.66 6.93
CA LYS A 20 -7.92 7.18 5.95
C LYS A 20 -8.28 8.64 6.20
N LYS A 21 -8.37 9.03 7.48
CA LYS A 21 -8.71 10.39 7.89
C LYS A 21 -7.50 11.34 7.82
N TYR A 22 -6.39 10.97 8.43
CA TYR A 22 -5.29 11.90 8.70
C TYR A 22 -4.22 11.94 7.60
N LEU A 23 -3.89 10.83 6.96
CA LEU A 23 -2.85 10.80 5.93
C LEU A 23 -3.08 11.80 4.79
N PRO A 24 -4.29 11.93 4.21
CA PRO A 24 -4.54 12.95 3.19
C PRO A 24 -4.36 14.38 3.72
N LEU A 25 -4.72 14.64 4.98
CA LEU A 25 -4.58 15.94 5.61
C LEU A 25 -3.10 16.29 5.82
N GLN A 26 -2.30 15.34 6.30
CA GLN A 26 -0.87 15.53 6.50
C GLN A 26 -0.14 15.75 5.18
N LEU A 27 -0.43 14.96 4.17
CA LEU A 27 0.17 15.17 2.85
C LEU A 27 -0.18 16.56 2.27
N LYS A 28 -1.42 17.01 2.42
CA LYS A 28 -1.81 18.37 2.01
C LYS A 28 -1.07 19.46 2.77
N ARG A 29 -0.76 19.26 4.06
CA ARG A 29 -0.03 20.22 4.89
C ARG A 29 1.46 20.30 4.53
N HIS A 30 2.05 19.16 4.13
CA HIS A 30 3.49 19.03 3.97
C HIS A 30 3.97 18.95 2.53
N THR A 31 3.07 19.05 1.55
CA THR A 31 3.43 19.10 0.13
C THR A 31 2.72 20.21 -0.58
N ASN A 32 3.34 20.74 -1.65
CA ASN A 32 2.71 21.69 -2.56
C ASN A 32 1.92 20.99 -3.67
N SER A 33 1.77 19.67 -3.60
CA SER A 33 1.08 18.87 -4.61
C SER A 33 -0.40 18.81 -4.31
N LYS A 34 -1.20 18.70 -5.38
CA LYS A 34 -2.61 18.35 -5.22
C LYS A 34 -2.68 16.93 -4.64
N VAL A 35 -3.54 16.70 -3.64
CA VAL A 35 -3.75 15.38 -3.03
C VAL A 35 -5.19 14.96 -3.23
N GLU A 36 -5.40 13.82 -3.88
CA GLU A 36 -6.70 13.21 -4.12
C GLU A 36 -6.73 11.79 -3.55
N VAL A 37 -7.89 11.34 -3.10
CA VAL A 37 -8.08 9.98 -2.55
C VAL A 37 -8.92 9.16 -3.51
N ILE A 38 -8.43 7.96 -3.82
CA ILE A 38 -9.14 6.93 -4.60
C ILE A 38 -9.62 5.88 -3.61
N SER A 39 -10.92 5.88 -3.35
CA SER A 39 -11.57 4.98 -2.38
C SER A 39 -12.47 3.97 -3.08
N GLY A 40 -12.49 2.74 -2.57
CA GLY A 40 -13.41 1.70 -3.06
C GLY A 40 -14.84 1.79 -2.50
N GLY A 41 -15.12 2.84 -1.71
CA GLY A 41 -16.44 3.04 -1.10
C GLY A 41 -16.66 2.20 0.18
N ASN A 42 -17.89 1.79 0.43
CA ASN A 42 -18.20 1.01 1.61
C ASN A 42 -17.96 -0.48 1.38
N THR A 43 -17.48 -1.16 2.41
CA THR A 43 -17.30 -2.61 2.46
C THR A 43 -18.27 -3.24 3.46
N PRO A 44 -18.62 -4.54 3.30
CA PRO A 44 -19.37 -5.26 4.31
C PRO A 44 -18.63 -5.24 5.66
N GLN A 45 -19.35 -4.98 6.74
CA GLN A 45 -18.78 -4.96 8.10
C GLN A 45 -18.49 -6.36 8.65
N ALA A 46 -19.22 -7.38 8.19
CA ALA A 46 -19.01 -8.76 8.61
C ALA A 46 -17.64 -9.25 8.10
N THR A 47 -16.78 -9.64 9.02
CA THR A 47 -15.45 -10.18 8.69
C THR A 47 -15.50 -11.65 8.28
N THR A 48 -14.51 -12.08 7.50
CA THR A 48 -14.28 -13.50 7.27
C THR A 48 -13.88 -14.17 8.59
N PRO A 49 -14.43 -15.34 8.94
CA PRO A 49 -14.04 -16.02 10.17
C PRO A 49 -12.53 -16.21 10.28
N GLY A 50 -11.97 -15.87 11.44
CA GLY A 50 -10.53 -15.92 11.70
C GLY A 50 -9.71 -14.77 11.13
N ALA A 51 -10.35 -13.79 10.50
CA ALA A 51 -9.71 -12.60 9.95
C ALA A 51 -10.35 -11.32 10.51
N PHE A 52 -9.69 -10.21 10.26
CA PHE A 52 -10.18 -8.87 10.61
C PHE A 52 -10.78 -8.11 9.42
N LEU A 53 -10.82 -8.74 8.25
CA LEU A 53 -11.38 -8.22 7.02
C LEU A 53 -12.43 -9.17 6.45
N ASN A 54 -13.32 -8.64 5.64
CA ASN A 54 -14.12 -9.44 4.72
C ASN A 54 -13.32 -9.63 3.42
N PHE A 55 -12.82 -10.85 3.16
CA PHE A 55 -11.94 -11.07 2.01
C PHE A 55 -12.63 -10.89 0.65
N GLY A 56 -13.91 -11.15 0.55
CA GLY A 56 -14.68 -10.79 -0.65
C GLY A 56 -14.80 -9.28 -0.78
N GLY A 57 -15.19 -8.62 0.32
CA GLY A 57 -15.39 -7.17 0.39
C GLY A 57 -14.14 -6.37 0.08
N THR A 58 -12.98 -6.76 0.63
CA THR A 58 -11.70 -6.06 0.34
C THR A 58 -11.33 -6.16 -1.14
N ASN A 59 -11.60 -7.30 -1.80
CA ASN A 59 -11.33 -7.43 -3.23
C ASN A 59 -12.30 -6.60 -4.09
N VAL A 60 -13.57 -6.51 -3.71
CA VAL A 60 -14.53 -5.58 -4.36
C VAL A 60 -14.09 -4.13 -4.18
N TYR A 61 -13.60 -3.77 -3.00
CA TYR A 61 -13.07 -2.43 -2.72
C TYR A 61 -11.91 -2.09 -3.67
N LYS A 62 -10.91 -2.97 -3.76
CA LYS A 62 -9.76 -2.80 -4.64
C LYS A 62 -10.16 -2.77 -6.12
N ALA A 63 -11.12 -3.59 -6.53
CA ALA A 63 -11.63 -3.58 -7.91
C ALA A 63 -12.31 -2.25 -8.28
N LYS A 64 -13.08 -1.67 -7.35
CA LYS A 64 -13.68 -0.34 -7.57
C LYS A 64 -12.65 0.78 -7.65
N GLN A 65 -11.58 0.70 -6.87
CA GLN A 65 -10.46 1.64 -7.00
C GLN A 65 -9.80 1.50 -8.38
N MET A 66 -9.57 0.28 -8.83
CA MET A 66 -8.95 0.03 -10.14
C MET A 66 -9.83 0.49 -11.29
N GLN A 67 -11.15 0.32 -11.19
CA GLN A 67 -12.09 0.87 -12.16
C GLN A 67 -11.96 2.39 -12.25
N GLN A 68 -11.97 3.10 -11.12
CA GLN A 68 -11.78 4.56 -11.10
C GLN A 68 -10.45 4.98 -11.74
N ILE A 69 -9.37 4.27 -11.44
CA ILE A 69 -8.05 4.54 -12.03
C ILE A 69 -8.11 4.36 -13.56
N GLY A 70 -8.74 3.28 -14.04
CA GLY A 70 -8.93 3.05 -15.47
C GLY A 70 -9.70 4.18 -16.15
N GLU A 71 -10.80 4.63 -15.55
CA GLU A 71 -11.58 5.78 -16.02
C GLU A 71 -10.77 7.08 -16.03
N MET A 72 -9.90 7.29 -15.03
CA MET A 72 -9.02 8.45 -14.97
C MET A 72 -7.98 8.45 -16.12
N PHE A 73 -7.46 7.29 -16.49
CA PHE A 73 -6.61 7.17 -17.70
C PHE A 73 -7.40 7.46 -18.97
N CYS A 74 -8.59 6.86 -19.14
CA CYS A 74 -9.45 7.09 -20.32
C CYS A 74 -9.81 8.56 -20.49
N ASN A 75 -10.04 9.28 -19.41
CA ASN A 75 -10.38 10.71 -19.43
C ASN A 75 -9.15 11.63 -19.45
N GLY A 76 -7.95 11.09 -19.59
CA GLY A 76 -6.71 11.86 -19.62
C GLY A 76 -6.43 12.66 -18.36
N LYS A 77 -6.94 12.22 -17.21
CA LYS A 77 -6.72 12.90 -15.92
C LYS A 77 -5.32 12.65 -15.38
N ILE A 78 -4.78 11.44 -15.59
CA ILE A 78 -3.43 11.06 -15.16
C ILE A 78 -2.41 11.68 -16.10
N LYS A 79 -1.36 12.27 -15.55
CA LYS A 79 -0.31 12.97 -16.28
C LYS A 79 1.07 12.48 -15.90
N ASP A 80 2.04 12.76 -16.77
CA ASP A 80 3.45 12.56 -16.47
C ASP A 80 3.84 13.25 -15.15
N GLY A 81 4.57 12.53 -14.32
CA GLY A 81 5.02 12.99 -13.02
C GLY A 81 4.01 12.82 -11.89
N ASP A 82 2.81 12.32 -12.14
CA ASP A 82 1.86 12.01 -11.07
C ASP A 82 2.35 10.84 -10.20
N TYR A 83 1.95 10.85 -8.93
CA TYR A 83 2.37 9.88 -7.94
C TYR A 83 1.17 9.14 -7.36
N PHE A 84 1.23 7.81 -7.35
CA PHE A 84 0.26 6.96 -6.70
C PHE A 84 0.82 6.41 -5.39
N LEU A 85 0.14 6.64 -4.27
CA LEU A 85 0.50 6.13 -2.97
C LEU A 85 -0.51 5.06 -2.54
N TYR A 86 -0.09 3.81 -2.59
CA TYR A 86 -0.83 2.70 -2.00
C TYR A 86 -0.59 2.67 -0.50
N THR A 87 -1.64 2.89 0.28
CA THR A 87 -1.53 2.86 1.75
C THR A 87 -1.49 1.45 2.31
N ASP A 88 -1.75 0.46 1.48
CA ASP A 88 -1.44 -0.95 1.71
C ASP A 88 -0.76 -1.51 0.45
N ALA A 89 0.53 -1.84 0.59
CA ALA A 89 1.33 -2.34 -0.53
C ALA A 89 0.91 -3.76 -0.96
N TRP A 90 0.26 -4.52 -0.09
CA TRP A 90 -0.29 -5.82 -0.48
C TRP A 90 -1.59 -5.65 -1.30
N ASN A 91 -1.43 -5.09 -2.48
CA ASN A 91 -2.52 -4.80 -3.40
C ASN A 91 -2.14 -5.15 -4.85
N PRO A 92 -2.56 -6.30 -5.36
CA PRO A 92 -2.19 -6.75 -6.72
C PRO A 92 -2.61 -5.79 -7.85
N THR A 93 -3.54 -4.86 -7.59
CA THR A 93 -3.95 -3.88 -8.61
C THR A 93 -2.81 -2.93 -9.00
N VAL A 94 -1.73 -2.86 -8.23
CA VAL A 94 -0.54 -2.09 -8.60
C VAL A 94 0.07 -2.56 -9.93
N LEU A 95 0.02 -3.88 -10.19
CA LEU A 95 0.48 -4.46 -11.45
C LEU A 95 -0.36 -3.96 -12.63
N GLN A 96 -1.68 -3.86 -12.45
CA GLN A 96 -2.58 -3.33 -13.47
C GLN A 96 -2.34 -1.84 -13.71
N LEU A 97 -2.09 -1.06 -12.65
CA LEU A 97 -1.76 0.35 -12.76
C LEU A 97 -0.45 0.56 -13.57
N ARG A 98 0.60 -0.19 -13.23
CA ARG A 98 1.89 -0.11 -13.95
C ARG A 98 1.72 -0.49 -15.41
N TYR A 99 1.05 -1.61 -15.68
CA TYR A 99 0.74 -2.11 -17.00
C TYR A 99 0.03 -1.05 -17.88
N MET A 100 -1.03 -0.41 -17.34
CA MET A 100 -1.72 0.66 -18.09
C MET A 100 -0.84 1.87 -18.37
N ALA A 101 -0.10 2.33 -17.33
CA ALA A 101 0.75 3.51 -17.47
C ALA A 101 1.83 3.29 -18.54
N GLU A 102 2.48 2.13 -18.55
CA GLU A 102 3.52 1.80 -19.54
C GLU A 102 2.96 1.66 -20.95
N LEU A 103 1.83 0.96 -21.11
CA LEU A 103 1.19 0.83 -22.43
C LEU A 103 0.72 2.17 -23.00
N LEU A 104 0.30 3.09 -22.15
CA LEU A 104 -0.14 4.43 -22.56
C LEU A 104 1.02 5.44 -22.64
N GLY A 105 2.24 5.03 -22.31
CA GLY A 105 3.43 5.89 -22.33
C GLY A 105 3.40 7.00 -21.28
N ILE A 106 2.60 6.88 -20.21
CA ILE A 106 2.46 7.89 -19.16
C ILE A 106 3.43 7.57 -18.03
N LYS A 107 4.32 8.51 -17.73
CA LYS A 107 5.39 8.34 -16.73
C LYS A 107 4.89 8.70 -15.33
N ILE A 108 4.42 7.73 -14.58
CA ILE A 108 4.02 7.88 -13.19
C ILE A 108 5.06 7.28 -12.23
N LYS A 109 4.97 7.65 -10.95
CA LYS A 109 5.66 6.96 -9.85
C LYS A 109 4.65 6.33 -8.92
N ILE A 110 5.03 5.20 -8.32
CA ILE A 110 4.15 4.44 -7.43
C ILE A 110 4.90 4.11 -6.15
N GLY A 111 4.32 4.46 -5.01
CA GLY A 111 4.81 4.06 -3.69
C GLY A 111 3.83 3.13 -3.00
N GLY A 112 4.34 2.20 -2.21
CA GLY A 112 3.54 1.27 -1.44
C GLY A 112 4.04 1.14 0.00
N LEU A 113 3.13 1.21 0.96
CA LEU A 113 3.44 1.04 2.38
C LEU A 113 3.11 -0.39 2.80
N TRP A 114 4.14 -1.14 3.15
CA TRP A 114 4.04 -2.52 3.60
C TRP A 114 3.62 -2.59 5.06
N HIS A 115 2.50 -3.27 5.33
CA HIS A 115 2.00 -3.53 6.69
C HIS A 115 2.51 -4.86 7.19
N ALA A 116 2.31 -5.90 6.39
CA ALA A 116 2.75 -7.27 6.58
C ALA A 116 2.59 -8.04 5.26
N GLY A 117 2.80 -9.34 5.30
CA GLY A 117 2.63 -10.22 4.15
C GLY A 117 2.82 -11.67 4.52
N SER A 118 2.84 -12.56 3.53
CA SER A 118 3.03 -13.99 3.77
C SER A 118 4.41 -14.35 4.35
N TYR A 119 5.35 -13.44 4.23
CA TYR A 119 6.70 -13.54 4.82
C TYR A 119 6.70 -13.36 6.35
N ASP A 120 5.63 -12.82 6.92
CA ASP A 120 5.47 -12.70 8.37
C ASP A 120 4.61 -13.86 8.89
N PRO A 121 5.19 -14.80 9.65
CA PRO A 121 4.45 -15.94 10.20
C PRO A 121 3.39 -15.55 11.24
N GLN A 122 3.45 -14.32 11.77
CA GLN A 122 2.47 -13.81 12.72
C GLN A 122 1.30 -13.09 12.01
N ASP A 123 1.48 -12.68 10.75
CA ASP A 123 0.40 -12.09 9.99
C ASP A 123 -0.63 -13.13 9.54
N PHE A 124 -1.86 -12.68 9.30
CA PHE A 124 -2.93 -13.57 8.82
C PHE A 124 -2.62 -14.19 7.46
N LEU A 125 -1.92 -13.47 6.57
CA LEU A 125 -1.49 -14.04 5.28
C LEU A 125 -0.48 -15.17 5.49
N GLY A 126 0.51 -14.98 6.37
CA GLY A 126 1.46 -16.03 6.74
C GLY A 126 0.78 -17.23 7.36
N ARG A 127 -0.22 -17.01 8.23
CA ARG A 127 -0.96 -18.10 8.91
C ARG A 127 -1.96 -18.83 8.01
N LEU A 128 -2.69 -18.11 7.15
CA LEU A 128 -3.77 -18.69 6.34
C LEU A 128 -3.28 -19.22 4.99
N ILE A 129 -2.36 -18.53 4.37
CA ILE A 129 -1.84 -18.90 3.05
C ILE A 129 -0.50 -19.60 3.17
N GLY A 130 0.37 -19.08 4.05
CA GLY A 130 1.70 -19.61 4.27
C GLY A 130 2.64 -19.39 3.08
N ASP A 131 3.72 -20.18 3.07
CA ASP A 131 4.79 -20.07 2.10
C ASP A 131 4.47 -20.87 0.83
N LYS A 132 3.65 -20.28 -0.03
CA LYS A 132 3.32 -20.85 -1.34
C LYS A 132 4.04 -20.08 -2.45
N PRO A 133 4.53 -20.78 -3.50
CA PRO A 133 5.26 -20.13 -4.60
C PRO A 133 4.49 -18.98 -5.24
N TRP A 134 3.19 -19.10 -5.42
CA TRP A 134 2.39 -18.06 -6.06
C TRP A 134 2.32 -16.78 -5.23
N VAL A 135 2.19 -16.88 -3.90
CA VAL A 135 2.11 -15.68 -3.06
C VAL A 135 3.48 -14.99 -2.96
N ARG A 136 4.57 -15.76 -2.88
CA ARG A 136 5.93 -15.22 -2.92
C ARG A 136 6.22 -14.49 -4.23
N ASN A 137 5.88 -15.09 -5.35
CA ASN A 137 6.01 -14.45 -6.66
C ASN A 137 5.17 -13.18 -6.78
N THR A 138 3.96 -13.17 -6.20
CA THR A 138 3.09 -11.99 -6.18
C THR A 138 3.70 -10.88 -5.34
N GLU A 139 4.17 -11.15 -4.13
CA GLU A 139 4.82 -10.16 -3.26
C GLU A 139 6.08 -9.59 -3.91
N ARG A 140 6.87 -10.44 -4.54
CA ARG A 140 8.02 -10.01 -5.33
C ARG A 140 7.61 -9.07 -6.46
N SER A 141 6.61 -9.46 -7.25
CA SER A 141 6.15 -8.67 -8.38
C SER A 141 5.62 -7.31 -7.93
N MET A 142 4.86 -7.26 -6.84
CA MET A 142 4.41 -6.01 -6.25
C MET A 142 5.58 -5.14 -5.80
N PHE A 143 6.57 -5.71 -5.10
CA PHE A 143 7.76 -4.99 -4.66
C PHE A 143 8.53 -4.39 -5.84
N GLU A 144 8.72 -5.16 -6.91
CA GLU A 144 9.41 -4.68 -8.11
C GLU A 144 8.62 -3.58 -8.84
N THR A 145 7.30 -3.63 -8.77
CA THR A 145 6.40 -2.67 -9.41
C THR A 145 6.39 -1.31 -8.71
N TYR A 146 6.55 -1.28 -7.39
CA TYR A 146 6.69 -0.02 -6.65
C TYR A 146 8.03 0.66 -6.92
N ASP A 147 8.01 1.95 -7.25
CA ASP A 147 9.23 2.77 -7.30
C ASP A 147 9.77 3.03 -5.90
N ASN A 148 8.88 3.13 -4.90
CA ASN A 148 9.24 3.29 -3.50
C ASN A 148 8.46 2.29 -2.64
N ASN A 149 9.19 1.47 -1.88
CA ASN A 149 8.64 0.56 -0.90
C ASN A 149 8.89 1.14 0.49
N PHE A 150 7.82 1.44 1.22
CA PHE A 150 7.87 2.02 2.55
C PHE A 150 7.62 0.96 3.60
N PHE A 151 8.43 0.97 4.65
CA PHE A 151 8.33 0.05 5.79
C PHE A 151 8.36 0.84 7.10
N ALA A 152 7.68 0.31 8.11
CA ALA A 152 7.63 0.98 9.41
C ALA A 152 8.98 0.93 10.15
N SER A 153 9.75 -0.15 10.04
CA SER A 153 10.96 -0.39 10.81
C SER A 153 12.01 -1.16 10.04
N ASP A 154 13.26 -1.09 10.51
CA ASP A 154 14.35 -1.89 9.98
C ASP A 154 14.12 -3.39 10.22
N PHE A 155 13.46 -3.77 11.32
CA PHE A 155 13.07 -5.15 11.57
C PHE A 155 12.18 -5.70 10.46
N HIS A 156 11.18 -4.91 10.05
CA HIS A 156 10.27 -5.29 8.96
C HIS A 156 11.00 -5.39 7.61
N ILE A 157 11.90 -4.43 7.32
CA ILE A 157 12.73 -4.48 6.11
C ILE A 157 13.57 -5.76 6.09
N ASN A 158 14.25 -6.08 7.19
CA ASN A 158 15.08 -7.25 7.28
C ASN A 158 14.29 -8.55 7.10
N MET A 159 13.13 -8.67 7.74
CA MET A 159 12.24 -9.82 7.61
C MET A 159 11.79 -10.01 6.15
N PHE A 160 11.42 -8.92 5.47
CA PHE A 160 11.05 -8.96 4.05
C PHE A 160 12.24 -9.40 3.17
N VAL A 161 13.39 -8.74 3.33
CA VAL A 161 14.60 -9.02 2.55
C VAL A 161 15.12 -10.44 2.79
N ASP A 162 15.14 -10.92 4.03
CA ASP A 162 15.63 -12.25 4.37
C ASP A 162 14.76 -13.35 3.75
N THR A 163 13.46 -13.14 3.71
CA THR A 163 12.54 -14.05 3.03
C THR A 163 12.83 -14.19 1.54
N PHE A 164 13.20 -13.09 0.88
CA PHE A 164 13.49 -13.13 -0.55
C PHE A 164 14.92 -13.55 -0.89
N LYS A 165 15.85 -13.53 0.06
CA LYS A 165 17.21 -14.07 -0.11
C LYS A 165 17.22 -15.57 -0.41
N GLU A 166 16.30 -16.32 0.20
CA GLU A 166 16.18 -17.77 0.02
C GLU A 166 15.82 -18.16 -1.43
N PHE A 167 15.24 -17.26 -2.20
CA PHE A 167 14.90 -17.50 -3.60
C PHE A 167 16.02 -17.18 -4.61
N GLY A 168 17.24 -16.96 -4.15
CA GLY A 168 18.44 -16.78 -5.00
C GLY A 168 18.36 -15.55 -5.94
N ASN A 169 19.36 -14.69 -5.89
CA ASN A 169 19.56 -13.51 -6.76
C ASN A 169 18.88 -12.19 -6.33
N TYR A 170 18.77 -11.93 -5.04
CA TYR A 170 18.27 -10.63 -4.54
C TYR A 170 19.35 -9.67 -4.06
N VAL A 171 20.52 -9.71 -4.65
CA VAL A 171 21.58 -8.72 -4.38
C VAL A 171 21.13 -7.28 -4.68
N GLY A 172 20.07 -7.12 -5.50
CA GLY A 172 19.53 -5.80 -5.84
C GLY A 172 18.60 -5.16 -4.82
N LEU A 173 17.91 -5.94 -3.98
CA LEU A 173 16.91 -5.41 -3.03
C LEU A 173 17.51 -4.50 -1.95
N THR A 174 18.76 -4.75 -1.55
CA THR A 174 19.44 -4.02 -0.48
C THR A 174 20.30 -2.87 -0.97
N THR A 175 20.57 -2.76 -2.27
CA THR A 175 21.51 -1.77 -2.82
C THR A 175 20.83 -0.48 -3.29
N ASP A 176 19.56 -0.53 -3.69
CA ASP A 176 18.81 0.67 -4.06
C ASP A 176 18.14 1.29 -2.84
N LYS A 177 18.87 2.16 -2.14
CA LYS A 177 18.36 2.94 -1.00
C LYS A 177 17.19 3.86 -1.37
N THR A 178 16.93 4.09 -2.65
CA THR A 178 15.79 4.89 -3.09
C THR A 178 14.52 4.07 -3.14
N LYS A 179 14.64 2.76 -3.43
CA LYS A 179 13.52 1.83 -3.58
C LYS A 179 12.96 1.34 -2.25
N VAL A 180 13.77 1.29 -1.19
CA VAL A 180 13.37 0.86 0.16
C VAL A 180 13.58 1.98 1.16
N ARG A 181 12.54 2.34 1.90
CA ARG A 181 12.59 3.42 2.89
C ARG A 181 11.89 3.04 4.18
N ARG A 182 12.59 3.27 5.29
CA ARG A 182 11.96 3.29 6.60
C ARG A 182 11.26 4.63 6.81
N VAL A 183 9.98 4.60 7.11
CA VAL A 183 9.16 5.81 7.32
C VAL A 183 8.54 5.89 8.71
N GLY A 184 8.73 4.86 9.55
CA GLY A 184 7.97 4.72 10.77
C GLY A 184 6.51 4.34 10.50
N TRP A 185 5.70 4.42 11.55
CA TRP A 185 4.26 4.18 11.45
C TRP A 185 3.55 5.52 11.54
N PRO A 186 3.03 6.05 10.42
CA PRO A 186 2.46 7.39 10.40
C PRO A 186 1.10 7.42 11.10
N MET A 187 1.10 7.66 12.41
CA MET A 187 -0.08 7.66 13.24
C MET A 187 -0.11 8.91 14.11
N GLU A 188 -1.29 9.48 14.28
CA GLU A 188 -1.54 10.66 15.12
C GLU A 188 -2.34 10.32 16.38
N TYR A 189 -2.06 9.21 17.03
CA TYR A 189 -2.79 8.77 18.22
C TYR A 189 -2.81 9.78 19.37
N LEU A 190 -1.88 10.72 19.37
CA LEU A 190 -1.59 11.55 20.52
C LEU A 190 -2.08 12.99 20.37
N GLU A 191 -2.75 13.34 19.28
CA GLU A 191 -3.34 14.67 19.14
C GLU A 191 -4.48 14.84 20.18
N GLY A 192 -4.14 15.29 21.35
CA GLY A 192 -5.05 15.53 22.45
C GLY A 192 -4.75 14.80 23.76
N SER A 193 -4.04 13.67 23.71
CA SER A 193 -3.76 12.93 24.95
C SER A 193 -2.51 13.44 25.68
N MET A 194 -1.53 14.02 25.00
CA MET A 194 -0.32 14.58 25.61
C MET A 194 -0.59 15.87 26.39
N SER A 195 -1.63 16.61 26.08
CA SER A 195 -2.03 17.79 26.86
C SER A 195 -2.65 17.43 28.23
N ALA A 196 -3.15 16.21 28.38
CA ALA A 196 -3.71 15.73 29.65
C ALA A 196 -2.64 15.26 30.65
N TYR A 197 -1.38 15.10 30.22
CA TYR A 197 -0.24 14.67 31.03
C TYR A 197 0.78 15.79 31.31
N LYS A 198 0.43 17.02 31.02
CA LYS A 198 1.10 18.23 31.49
C LYS A 198 0.32 18.80 32.67
#